data_c82c2ccddb7fc6cd04009ac0ce556b06
#
_entry.id   c82c2ccddb7fc6cd04009ac0ce556b06
#
_cell.length_a   1.000
_cell.length_b   1.000
_cell.length_c   1.000
_cell.angle_alpha   90.00
_cell.angle_beta   90.00
_cell.angle_gamma   90.00
#
_symmetry.space_group_name_H-M   'P 1'
#
loop_
_entity.id
_entity.type
_entity.pdbx_description
1 polymer ?
#
loop_
_entity_poly.entity_id
_entity_poly.type
_entity_poly.pdbx_seq_one_letter_code
_entity_poly.pdbx_strand_id
1 'polypeptide(L)'
;MPELRFIIADRLPERELDYLKQNIRPEPDLKLVVTGKNNANRRAEFSLFPPEESVLISTDGHIISNMDQLGMATLGYIGPGGAENESTGEVPDDVITEIGSQNVNCSDSTDEVTEGIEEQGMQTAVMLIEGLEEVDETFLLRAYERKHGIPWTIVTTERCIVREITLDDLDDLFALYAGEGMTEYLDPLYEYEKEKEYQRSYINYMYRLYGYGMWVVIEKATGKLIGRVGIENREACDGEPELGYMIDVSYQRKGYATEVCLAVIGYAWNFLEFDKLNCLIQKGNKASECLAEKLGFMFREEMDLDGKCMKRYTISRSGA
;
A
#
# COMPACT_ATOMS: atom_id res chain seq x y z
N MET A 1 -18.71 1.12 -10.34
CA MET A 1 -17.30 0.72 -10.45
C MET A 1 -17.29 -0.77 -10.75
N PRO A 2 -16.35 -1.31 -11.51
CA PRO A 2 -16.26 -2.75 -11.67
C PRO A 2 -16.09 -3.41 -10.29
N GLU A 3 -16.67 -4.57 -10.10
CA GLU A 3 -16.64 -5.33 -8.85
C GLU A 3 -15.98 -6.68 -9.14
N LEU A 4 -15.18 -7.18 -8.18
CA LEU A 4 -14.57 -8.50 -8.29
C LEU A 4 -15.66 -9.58 -8.29
N ARG A 5 -15.70 -10.40 -9.34
CA ARG A 5 -16.69 -11.48 -9.51
C ARG A 5 -16.07 -12.85 -9.72
N PHE A 6 -14.82 -12.90 -10.19
CA PHE A 6 -14.16 -14.15 -10.52
C PHE A 6 -12.78 -14.24 -9.88
N ILE A 7 -12.55 -15.34 -9.17
CA ILE A 7 -11.24 -15.76 -8.71
C ILE A 7 -10.86 -16.99 -9.53
N ILE A 8 -9.77 -16.89 -10.29
CA ILE A 8 -9.33 -17.95 -11.19
C ILE A 8 -8.06 -18.56 -10.62
N ALA A 9 -8.11 -19.82 -10.24
CA ALA A 9 -6.98 -20.58 -9.73
C ALA A 9 -6.43 -21.51 -10.83
N ASP A 10 -5.23 -21.20 -11.31
CA ASP A 10 -4.59 -21.89 -12.41
C ASP A 10 -3.31 -22.61 -11.98
N ARG A 11 -3.21 -23.89 -12.24
CA ARG A 11 -2.07 -24.79 -11.94
C ARG A 11 -1.59 -24.82 -10.49
N LEU A 12 -2.37 -24.37 -9.56
CA LEU A 12 -1.99 -24.41 -8.16
C LEU A 12 -1.86 -25.85 -7.65
N PRO A 13 -0.99 -26.13 -6.67
CA PRO A 13 -0.93 -27.40 -5.97
C PRO A 13 -2.29 -27.78 -5.36
N GLU A 14 -2.59 -29.06 -5.28
CA GLU A 14 -3.90 -29.56 -4.79
C GLU A 14 -4.19 -29.06 -3.36
N ARG A 15 -3.17 -29.04 -2.50
CA ARG A 15 -3.27 -28.50 -1.14
C ARG A 15 -3.74 -27.04 -1.12
N GLU A 16 -3.17 -26.22 -1.99
CA GLU A 16 -3.50 -24.79 -2.11
C GLU A 16 -4.91 -24.59 -2.67
N LEU A 17 -5.29 -25.40 -3.65
CA LEU A 17 -6.67 -25.39 -4.18
C LEU A 17 -7.70 -25.76 -3.13
N ASP A 18 -7.41 -26.74 -2.28
CA ASP A 18 -8.30 -27.14 -1.20
C ASP A 18 -8.41 -26.04 -0.13
N TYR A 19 -7.30 -25.33 0.14
CA TYR A 19 -7.32 -24.18 1.02
C TYR A 19 -8.22 -23.07 0.47
N LEU A 20 -8.07 -22.69 -0.79
CA LEU A 20 -8.92 -21.66 -1.42
C LEU A 20 -10.41 -22.05 -1.37
N LYS A 21 -10.75 -23.30 -1.69
CA LYS A 21 -12.14 -23.78 -1.65
C LYS A 21 -12.76 -23.74 -0.25
N GLN A 22 -11.95 -23.88 0.80
CA GLN A 22 -12.41 -23.86 2.19
C GLN A 22 -12.54 -22.44 2.75
N ASN A 23 -11.67 -21.53 2.33
CA ASN A 23 -11.53 -20.20 2.93
C ASN A 23 -12.15 -19.07 2.10
N ILE A 24 -12.26 -19.25 0.77
CA ILE A 24 -13.03 -18.34 -0.06
C ILE A 24 -14.50 -18.76 -0.01
N ARG A 25 -15.33 -17.98 0.64
CA ARG A 25 -16.78 -18.24 0.69
C ARG A 25 -17.40 -17.73 -0.61
N PRO A 26 -18.04 -18.57 -1.40
CA PRO A 26 -18.76 -18.10 -2.57
C PRO A 26 -19.92 -17.21 -2.11
N GLU A 27 -19.75 -15.91 -2.30
CA GLU A 27 -20.89 -15.00 -2.25
C GLU A 27 -21.73 -15.17 -3.54
N PRO A 28 -23.00 -14.75 -3.57
CA PRO A 28 -23.85 -14.94 -4.74
C PRO A 28 -23.23 -14.42 -6.05
N ASP A 29 -22.35 -13.40 -5.93
CA ASP A 29 -21.73 -12.71 -7.06
C ASP A 29 -20.22 -13.04 -7.22
N LEU A 30 -19.57 -13.73 -6.27
CA LEU A 30 -18.15 -14.10 -6.35
C LEU A 30 -17.99 -15.60 -6.63
N LYS A 31 -17.27 -15.95 -7.70
CA LYS A 31 -17.10 -17.34 -8.16
C LYS A 31 -15.62 -17.72 -8.18
N LEU A 32 -15.28 -18.83 -7.51
CA LEU A 32 -13.99 -19.49 -7.65
C LEU A 32 -14.02 -20.45 -8.85
N VAL A 33 -13.12 -20.23 -9.79
CA VAL A 33 -12.95 -21.04 -11.01
C VAL A 33 -11.59 -21.72 -10.96
N VAL A 34 -11.57 -23.04 -11.09
CA VAL A 34 -10.33 -23.82 -11.11
C VAL A 34 -10.08 -24.30 -12.54
N THR A 35 -8.92 -23.94 -13.10
CA THR A 35 -8.53 -24.35 -14.44
C THR A 35 -7.57 -25.55 -14.41
N GLY A 36 -7.75 -26.50 -15.34
CA GLY A 36 -7.01 -27.76 -15.35
C GLY A 36 -5.62 -27.69 -15.99
N LYS A 37 -4.73 -28.61 -15.57
CA LYS A 37 -3.32 -28.68 -15.99
C LYS A 37 -3.06 -28.92 -17.50
N ASN A 38 -4.04 -29.37 -18.28
CA ASN A 38 -3.81 -29.97 -19.61
C ASN A 38 -4.59 -29.34 -20.77
N ASN A 39 -4.94 -28.05 -20.70
CA ASN A 39 -5.71 -27.46 -21.77
C ASN A 39 -4.78 -26.69 -22.75
N ALA A 40 -4.63 -27.19 -23.97
CA ALA A 40 -3.85 -26.54 -25.04
C ALA A 40 -4.45 -25.18 -25.48
N ASN A 41 -5.64 -24.86 -25.02
CA ASN A 41 -6.39 -23.66 -25.42
C ASN A 41 -6.64 -22.68 -24.25
N ARG A 42 -5.72 -22.61 -23.30
CA ARG A 42 -5.83 -21.86 -22.04
C ARG A 42 -6.16 -20.37 -22.24
N ARG A 43 -5.53 -19.73 -23.20
CA ARG A 43 -5.78 -18.32 -23.50
C ARG A 43 -7.25 -18.08 -23.86
N ALA A 44 -7.89 -19.01 -24.56
CA ALA A 44 -9.31 -18.95 -24.91
C ALA A 44 -10.20 -19.22 -23.69
N GLU A 45 -9.75 -20.04 -22.73
CA GLU A 45 -10.48 -20.31 -21.49
C GLU A 45 -10.53 -19.07 -20.59
N PHE A 46 -9.40 -18.37 -20.43
CA PHE A 46 -9.35 -17.14 -19.63
C PHE A 46 -10.11 -15.99 -20.28
N SER A 47 -10.23 -15.93 -21.60
CA SER A 47 -11.00 -14.91 -22.31
C SER A 47 -12.52 -14.99 -22.08
N LEU A 48 -12.99 -16.04 -21.39
CA LEU A 48 -14.40 -16.14 -20.95
C LEU A 48 -14.70 -15.27 -19.72
N PHE A 49 -13.65 -14.78 -19.02
CA PHE A 49 -13.79 -13.99 -17.81
C PHE A 49 -13.40 -12.54 -18.10
N PRO A 50 -14.26 -11.56 -17.77
CA PRO A 50 -13.93 -10.16 -17.95
C PRO A 50 -12.70 -9.79 -17.11
N PRO A 51 -11.62 -9.28 -17.71
CA PRO A 51 -10.40 -8.93 -16.96
C PRO A 51 -10.68 -7.92 -15.84
N GLU A 52 -11.59 -6.97 -16.08
CA GLU A 52 -12.00 -5.94 -15.14
C GLU A 52 -12.87 -6.44 -13.96
N GLU A 53 -13.24 -7.72 -13.94
CA GLU A 53 -14.03 -8.34 -12.87
C GLU A 53 -13.32 -9.56 -12.27
N SER A 54 -12.03 -9.78 -12.60
CA SER A 54 -11.33 -11.04 -12.33
C SER A 54 -9.98 -10.85 -11.64
N VAL A 55 -9.64 -11.83 -10.77
CA VAL A 55 -8.30 -12.04 -10.23
C VAL A 55 -7.82 -13.42 -10.64
N LEU A 56 -6.62 -13.51 -11.19
CA LEU A 56 -5.94 -14.76 -11.54
C LEU A 56 -4.82 -15.06 -10.56
N ILE A 57 -4.78 -16.28 -10.04
CA ILE A 57 -3.64 -16.83 -9.30
C ILE A 57 -3.05 -17.96 -10.15
N SER A 58 -1.78 -17.86 -10.54
CA SER A 58 -1.13 -18.87 -11.40
C SER A 58 0.34 -19.06 -11.05
N THR A 59 0.85 -20.25 -11.36
CA THR A 59 2.28 -20.58 -11.37
C THR A 59 2.94 -20.32 -12.73
N ASP A 60 2.19 -19.88 -13.74
CA ASP A 60 2.66 -19.71 -15.11
C ASP A 60 2.87 -18.22 -15.44
N GLY A 61 4.14 -17.76 -15.45
CA GLY A 61 4.50 -16.39 -15.72
C GLY A 61 4.03 -15.88 -17.11
N HIS A 62 3.97 -16.74 -18.12
CA HIS A 62 3.44 -16.33 -19.43
C HIS A 62 1.94 -16.05 -19.39
N ILE A 63 1.19 -16.83 -18.66
CA ILE A 63 -0.25 -16.61 -18.47
C ILE A 63 -0.45 -15.34 -17.65
N ILE A 64 0.30 -15.15 -16.57
CA ILE A 64 0.29 -13.94 -15.76
C ILE A 64 0.51 -12.70 -16.62
N SER A 65 1.61 -12.67 -17.39
CA SER A 65 1.95 -11.54 -18.24
C SER A 65 0.87 -11.26 -19.32
N ASN A 66 0.33 -12.29 -19.93
CA ASN A 66 -0.73 -12.13 -20.93
C ASN A 66 -2.03 -11.56 -20.33
N MET A 67 -2.45 -12.06 -19.15
CA MET A 67 -3.68 -11.62 -18.49
C MET A 67 -3.50 -10.24 -17.88
N ASP A 68 -2.32 -9.93 -17.35
CA ASP A 68 -1.96 -8.59 -16.88
C ASP A 68 -2.08 -7.53 -17.99
N GLN A 69 -1.56 -7.83 -19.19
CA GLN A 69 -1.67 -6.96 -20.37
C GLN A 69 -3.13 -6.75 -20.82
N LEU A 70 -4.01 -7.71 -20.56
CA LEU A 70 -5.44 -7.57 -20.82
C LEU A 70 -6.18 -6.80 -19.72
N GLY A 71 -5.48 -6.39 -18.66
CA GLY A 71 -6.06 -5.60 -17.55
C GLY A 71 -6.55 -6.45 -16.37
N MET A 72 -6.35 -7.76 -16.37
CA MET A 72 -6.72 -8.63 -15.25
C MET A 72 -5.75 -8.45 -14.08
N ALA A 73 -6.26 -8.45 -12.85
CA ALA A 73 -5.41 -8.53 -11.67
C ALA A 73 -4.79 -9.94 -11.58
N THR A 74 -3.47 -10.01 -11.39
CA THR A 74 -2.75 -11.29 -11.40
C THR A 74 -1.88 -11.44 -10.15
N LEU A 75 -1.88 -12.65 -9.58
CA LEU A 75 -1.02 -13.07 -8.47
C LEU A 75 -0.14 -14.21 -8.94
N GLY A 76 1.18 -14.04 -8.81
CA GLY A 76 2.16 -15.08 -9.11
C GLY A 76 2.39 -15.97 -7.91
N TYR A 77 2.03 -17.27 -8.00
CA TYR A 77 2.36 -18.23 -6.97
C TYR A 77 3.73 -18.84 -7.24
N ILE A 78 4.68 -18.62 -6.34
CA ILE A 78 6.07 -19.08 -6.46
C ILE A 78 6.40 -20.27 -5.55
N GLY A 79 5.47 -20.62 -4.64
CA GLY A 79 5.67 -21.69 -3.67
C GLY A 79 6.53 -21.30 -2.47
N PRO A 80 6.55 -22.11 -1.40
CA PRO A 80 7.34 -21.83 -0.21
C PRO A 80 8.84 -21.72 -0.51
N GLY A 81 9.48 -20.61 -0.09
CA GLY A 81 10.91 -20.36 -0.28
C GLY A 81 11.29 -19.83 -1.66
N GLY A 82 10.33 -19.46 -2.50
CA GLY A 82 10.60 -18.92 -3.84
C GLY A 82 11.30 -17.55 -3.84
N ALA A 83 11.10 -16.76 -2.80
CA ALA A 83 11.71 -15.42 -2.68
C ALA A 83 13.17 -15.45 -2.15
N GLU A 84 13.63 -16.55 -1.54
CA GLU A 84 15.00 -16.61 -0.98
C GLU A 84 16.10 -16.61 -2.06
N ASN A 85 15.77 -16.84 -3.32
CA ASN A 85 16.75 -16.90 -4.42
C ASN A 85 17.04 -15.53 -5.07
N GLU A 86 16.33 -14.46 -4.73
CA GLU A 86 16.51 -13.15 -5.39
C GLU A 86 17.10 -12.02 -4.53
N SER A 87 17.38 -12.22 -3.23
CA SER A 87 17.82 -11.13 -2.36
C SER A 87 19.31 -11.12 -2.06
N THR A 88 20.17 -10.91 -3.08
CA THR A 88 21.52 -10.36 -2.89
C THR A 88 21.81 -9.14 -3.77
N GLY A 89 20.78 -8.43 -4.17
CA GLY A 89 20.93 -7.09 -4.72
C GLY A 89 20.78 -6.08 -3.59
N GLU A 90 21.92 -5.59 -3.05
CA GLU A 90 21.92 -4.37 -2.23
C GLU A 90 21.15 -3.30 -2.99
N VAL A 91 20.06 -2.80 -2.39
CA VAL A 91 19.39 -1.59 -2.85
C VAL A 91 20.41 -0.47 -2.64
N PRO A 92 20.89 0.23 -3.66
CA PRO A 92 21.84 1.33 -3.46
C PRO A 92 21.15 2.41 -2.61
N ASP A 93 21.83 2.83 -1.53
CA ASP A 93 21.41 3.91 -0.63
C ASP A 93 21.14 5.26 -1.32
N ASP A 94 21.44 5.38 -2.62
CA ASP A 94 21.39 6.63 -3.37
C ASP A 94 20.02 6.93 -4.03
N VAL A 95 19.02 6.04 -3.93
CA VAL A 95 17.73 6.20 -4.63
C VAL A 95 16.77 7.18 -3.93
N ILE A 96 17.06 7.56 -2.69
CA ILE A 96 16.18 8.45 -1.92
C ILE A 96 16.43 9.94 -2.21
N THR A 97 17.57 10.30 -2.81
CA THR A 97 17.96 11.71 -2.95
C THR A 97 17.84 12.32 -4.35
N GLU A 98 17.67 11.53 -5.43
CA GLU A 98 17.55 12.10 -6.79
C GLU A 98 16.57 11.30 -7.66
N ILE A 99 15.28 11.58 -7.60
CA ILE A 99 14.37 11.25 -8.71
C ILE A 99 14.42 12.39 -9.72
N GLY A 100 15.50 12.46 -10.45
CA GLY A 100 15.71 13.31 -11.60
C GLY A 100 16.34 12.48 -12.73
N SER A 101 15.49 12.14 -13.70
CA SER A 101 15.82 11.72 -15.08
C SER A 101 17.18 11.06 -15.36
N GLN A 102 17.19 9.78 -15.76
CA GLN A 102 17.92 9.39 -16.97
C GLN A 102 17.58 7.96 -17.45
N ASN A 103 17.46 7.84 -18.78
CA ASN A 103 17.28 6.61 -19.54
C ASN A 103 18.37 5.57 -19.25
N VAL A 104 18.01 4.33 -19.00
CA VAL A 104 18.93 3.20 -19.05
C VAL A 104 18.67 2.39 -20.30
N ASN A 105 19.61 2.47 -21.24
CA ASN A 105 19.73 1.55 -22.36
C ASN A 105 20.21 0.19 -21.87
N CYS A 106 19.49 -0.85 -22.22
CA CYS A 106 19.89 -2.24 -22.03
C CYS A 106 20.68 -2.69 -23.25
N SER A 107 21.92 -3.16 -23.06
CA SER A 107 22.70 -3.85 -24.10
C SER A 107 23.02 -5.28 -23.66
N ASP A 108 22.70 -6.18 -24.57
CA ASP A 108 22.90 -7.64 -24.64
C ASP A 108 24.11 -8.23 -23.92
N SER A 109 23.89 -9.37 -23.24
CA SER A 109 24.78 -10.53 -23.34
C SER A 109 24.02 -11.83 -23.09
N THR A 110 24.04 -12.70 -24.08
CA THR A 110 23.58 -14.09 -24.13
C THR A 110 24.45 -15.01 -23.28
N ASP A 111 23.83 -15.89 -22.47
CA ASP A 111 24.02 -17.34 -22.38
C ASP A 111 23.65 -17.86 -20.98
N GLU A 112 22.58 -18.57 -20.91
CA GLU A 112 22.34 -19.91 -20.33
C GLU A 112 20.82 -20.16 -20.24
N VAL A 113 20.36 -20.92 -21.20
CA VAL A 113 18.94 -21.26 -21.37
C VAL A 113 18.70 -22.60 -20.71
N THR A 114 17.82 -22.65 -19.66
CA THR A 114 16.76 -23.67 -19.51
C THR A 114 16.00 -23.64 -18.18
N GLU A 115 16.39 -22.89 -17.16
CA GLU A 115 15.59 -22.73 -15.91
C GLU A 115 14.86 -21.38 -15.79
N GLY A 116 15.23 -20.37 -16.58
CA GLY A 116 14.70 -19.02 -16.50
C GLY A 116 13.41 -18.72 -17.28
N ILE A 117 12.77 -19.71 -17.91
CA ILE A 117 11.63 -19.45 -18.80
C ILE A 117 10.28 -19.38 -18.05
N GLU A 118 10.16 -20.07 -16.90
CA GLU A 118 8.93 -20.01 -16.09
C GLU A 118 8.84 -18.73 -15.23
N GLU A 119 9.96 -18.09 -14.89
CA GLU A 119 10.02 -16.84 -14.15
C GLU A 119 9.69 -15.60 -15.01
N GLN A 120 9.89 -15.70 -16.35
CA GLN A 120 9.66 -14.62 -17.27
C GLN A 120 8.16 -14.27 -17.35
N GLY A 121 7.76 -13.15 -16.74
CA GLY A 121 6.38 -12.67 -16.67
C GLY A 121 5.80 -12.62 -15.26
N MET A 122 6.37 -13.30 -14.27
CA MET A 122 5.96 -13.20 -12.86
C MET A 122 6.10 -11.76 -12.34
N GLN A 123 7.11 -11.03 -12.78
CA GLN A 123 7.33 -9.63 -12.41
C GLN A 123 6.21 -8.66 -12.85
N THR A 124 5.31 -9.08 -13.75
CA THR A 124 4.14 -8.29 -14.14
C THR A 124 2.96 -8.50 -13.19
N ALA A 125 3.01 -9.52 -12.34
CA ALA A 125 1.98 -9.77 -11.34
C ALA A 125 1.82 -8.55 -10.39
N VAL A 126 0.60 -8.37 -9.92
CA VAL A 126 0.32 -7.35 -8.89
C VAL A 126 1.11 -7.67 -7.62
N MET A 127 1.18 -8.95 -7.25
CA MET A 127 1.93 -9.46 -6.11
C MET A 127 2.44 -10.87 -6.41
N LEU A 128 3.58 -11.24 -5.81
CA LEU A 128 4.05 -12.62 -5.71
C LEU A 128 3.66 -13.18 -4.34
N ILE A 129 3.24 -14.44 -4.30
CA ILE A 129 2.82 -15.12 -3.10
C ILE A 129 3.50 -16.49 -2.99
N GLU A 130 3.98 -16.83 -1.79
CA GLU A 130 4.66 -18.10 -1.52
C GLU A 130 3.69 -19.19 -1.05
N GLY A 131 2.59 -18.80 -0.41
CA GLY A 131 1.54 -19.65 0.10
C GLY A 131 0.20 -18.97 0.06
N LEU A 132 -0.87 -19.72 0.33
CA LEU A 132 -2.23 -19.20 0.37
C LEU A 132 -2.81 -19.12 1.79
N GLU A 133 -2.01 -19.40 2.82
CA GLU A 133 -2.45 -19.42 4.21
C GLU A 133 -3.01 -18.09 4.70
N GLU A 134 -2.55 -16.96 4.11
CA GLU A 134 -3.00 -15.60 4.42
C GLU A 134 -3.86 -14.97 3.32
N VAL A 135 -4.16 -15.75 2.26
CA VAL A 135 -4.97 -15.27 1.14
C VAL A 135 -6.45 -15.48 1.48
N ASP A 136 -7.09 -14.41 1.87
CA ASP A 136 -8.53 -14.32 2.08
C ASP A 136 -9.22 -13.44 1.00
N GLU A 137 -10.52 -13.28 1.12
CA GLU A 137 -11.31 -12.42 0.23
C GLU A 137 -10.83 -10.97 0.24
N THR A 138 -10.40 -10.46 1.41
CA THR A 138 -9.88 -9.10 1.57
C THR A 138 -8.57 -8.91 0.82
N PHE A 139 -7.68 -9.90 0.90
CA PHE A 139 -6.42 -9.89 0.16
C PHE A 139 -6.65 -9.88 -1.35
N LEU A 140 -7.55 -10.75 -1.84
CA LEU A 140 -7.89 -10.81 -3.27
C LEU A 140 -8.56 -9.53 -3.76
N LEU A 141 -9.44 -8.94 -2.96
CA LEU A 141 -10.06 -7.67 -3.27
C LEU A 141 -8.99 -6.55 -3.34
N ARG A 142 -8.05 -6.51 -2.42
CA ARG A 142 -6.95 -5.53 -2.44
C ARG A 142 -6.04 -5.69 -3.66
N ALA A 143 -5.72 -6.92 -4.06
CA ALA A 143 -4.95 -7.17 -5.29
C ALA A 143 -5.71 -6.68 -6.53
N TYR A 144 -7.01 -6.94 -6.58
CA TYR A 144 -7.91 -6.44 -7.61
C TYR A 144 -7.95 -4.91 -7.65
N GLU A 145 -8.20 -4.27 -6.51
CA GLU A 145 -8.23 -2.81 -6.36
C GLU A 145 -6.90 -2.17 -6.80
N ARG A 146 -5.78 -2.78 -6.41
CA ARG A 146 -4.44 -2.30 -6.79
C ARG A 146 -4.24 -2.30 -8.29
N LYS A 147 -4.66 -3.35 -9.00
CA LYS A 147 -4.58 -3.45 -10.46
C LYS A 147 -5.40 -2.37 -11.15
N HIS A 148 -6.59 -2.10 -10.63
CA HIS A 148 -7.54 -1.18 -11.25
C HIS A 148 -7.40 0.27 -10.75
N GLY A 149 -6.36 0.57 -9.95
CA GLY A 149 -6.12 1.92 -9.43
C GLY A 149 -7.20 2.39 -8.46
N ILE A 150 -7.93 1.46 -7.83
CA ILE A 150 -8.92 1.74 -6.80
C ILE A 150 -8.19 1.94 -5.48
N PRO A 151 -8.32 3.10 -4.81
CA PRO A 151 -7.61 3.38 -3.57
C PRO A 151 -8.13 2.49 -2.43
N TRP A 152 -7.21 1.85 -1.70
CA TRP A 152 -7.60 1.03 -0.55
C TRP A 152 -8.19 1.88 0.57
N THR A 153 -9.32 1.43 1.10
CA THR A 153 -9.81 1.91 2.40
C THR A 153 -9.03 1.22 3.49
N ILE A 154 -8.28 1.99 4.25
CA ILE A 154 -7.41 1.48 5.33
C ILE A 154 -8.21 1.25 6.61
N VAL A 155 -8.91 2.28 7.05
CA VAL A 155 -9.81 2.19 8.20
C VAL A 155 -11.05 3.07 8.00
N THR A 156 -12.15 2.64 8.56
CA THR A 156 -13.39 3.39 8.64
C THR A 156 -13.72 3.64 10.10
N THR A 157 -13.86 4.90 10.49
CA THR A 157 -14.24 5.32 11.85
C THR A 157 -15.71 5.74 11.90
N GLU A 158 -16.17 6.25 13.02
CA GLU A 158 -17.53 6.77 13.14
C GLU A 158 -17.78 7.90 12.11
N ARG A 159 -16.85 8.87 12.01
CA ARG A 159 -17.02 10.09 11.22
C ARG A 159 -16.17 10.15 9.96
N CYS A 160 -15.16 9.31 9.82
CA CYS A 160 -14.17 9.40 8.75
C CYS A 160 -13.97 8.08 8.01
N ILE A 161 -13.50 8.21 6.77
CA ILE A 161 -12.85 7.17 5.98
C ILE A 161 -11.38 7.58 5.81
N VAL A 162 -10.46 6.70 6.16
CA VAL A 162 -9.03 6.84 5.85
C VAL A 162 -8.72 5.91 4.70
N ARG A 163 -8.25 6.47 3.60
CA ARG A 163 -7.92 5.74 2.37
C ARG A 163 -6.65 6.25 1.71
N GLU A 164 -6.11 5.48 0.82
CA GLU A 164 -5.02 5.90 -0.05
C GLU A 164 -5.40 7.17 -0.82
N ILE A 165 -4.39 8.02 -1.06
CA ILE A 165 -4.55 9.19 -1.90
C ILE A 165 -4.63 8.78 -3.37
N THR A 166 -5.38 9.52 -4.18
CA THR A 166 -5.40 9.42 -5.63
C THR A 166 -4.98 10.74 -6.26
N LEU A 167 -4.70 10.73 -7.55
CA LEU A 167 -4.40 11.99 -8.26
C LEU A 167 -5.60 12.92 -8.36
N ASP A 168 -6.82 12.40 -8.20
CA ASP A 168 -8.05 13.20 -8.17
C ASP A 168 -8.19 14.00 -6.86
N ASP A 169 -7.45 13.63 -5.82
CA ASP A 169 -7.45 14.35 -4.54
C ASP A 169 -6.52 15.58 -4.53
N LEU A 170 -5.77 15.82 -5.59
CA LEU A 170 -4.73 16.86 -5.61
C LEU A 170 -5.27 18.26 -5.32
N ASP A 171 -6.37 18.65 -5.91
CA ASP A 171 -6.96 19.97 -5.71
C ASP A 171 -7.41 20.16 -4.25
N ASP A 172 -8.01 19.13 -3.66
CA ASP A 172 -8.39 19.14 -2.24
C ASP A 172 -7.17 19.14 -1.33
N LEU A 173 -6.09 18.45 -1.71
CA LEU A 173 -4.82 18.48 -0.98
C LEU A 173 -4.20 19.89 -0.99
N PHE A 174 -4.16 20.56 -2.13
CA PHE A 174 -3.71 21.93 -2.22
C PHE A 174 -4.59 22.88 -1.40
N ALA A 175 -5.91 22.72 -1.46
CA ALA A 175 -6.84 23.50 -0.64
C ALA A 175 -6.60 23.28 0.86
N LEU A 176 -6.32 22.05 1.31
CA LEU A 176 -5.98 21.71 2.68
C LEU A 176 -4.71 22.44 3.13
N TYR A 177 -3.63 22.40 2.33
CA TYR A 177 -2.35 23.04 2.67
C TYR A 177 -2.40 24.57 2.58
N ALA A 178 -3.28 25.13 1.78
CA ALA A 178 -3.50 26.59 1.69
C ALA A 178 -4.25 27.16 2.91
N GLY A 179 -4.81 26.32 3.78
CA GLY A 179 -5.50 26.74 4.99
C GLY A 179 -4.55 27.55 5.92
N GLU A 180 -5.08 28.62 6.53
CA GLU A 180 -4.29 29.47 7.44
C GLU A 180 -3.73 28.65 8.62
N GLY A 181 -2.41 28.69 8.82
CA GLY A 181 -1.70 27.95 9.88
C GLY A 181 -1.42 26.48 9.59
N MET A 182 -1.86 25.92 8.46
CA MET A 182 -1.64 24.51 8.13
C MET A 182 -0.17 24.16 7.91
N THR A 183 0.60 25.09 7.35
CA THR A 183 2.03 24.89 7.04
C THR A 183 2.98 25.50 8.06
N GLU A 184 2.50 25.88 9.27
CA GLU A 184 3.36 26.45 10.32
C GLU A 184 4.45 25.47 10.78
N TYR A 185 4.13 24.15 10.80
CA TYR A 185 5.03 23.08 11.25
C TYR A 185 5.23 21.98 10.19
N LEU A 186 4.77 22.20 8.97
CA LEU A 186 4.86 21.26 7.87
C LEU A 186 5.53 21.92 6.68
N ASP A 187 6.28 21.16 5.94
CA ASP A 187 6.82 21.63 4.67
C ASP A 187 5.68 21.85 3.66
N PRO A 188 5.73 22.92 2.86
CA PRO A 188 4.74 23.19 1.83
C PRO A 188 4.79 22.10 0.75
N LEU A 189 3.69 21.92 0.02
CA LEU A 189 3.67 21.12 -1.19
C LEU A 189 4.61 21.70 -2.25
N TYR A 190 5.07 20.87 -3.15
CA TYR A 190 5.73 21.32 -4.36
C TYR A 190 4.76 22.15 -5.23
N GLU A 191 5.28 22.76 -6.27
CA GLU A 191 4.47 23.35 -7.33
C GLU A 191 3.59 22.25 -7.99
N TYR A 192 2.39 22.60 -8.46
CA TYR A 192 1.31 21.66 -8.78
C TYR A 192 1.75 20.49 -9.67
N GLU A 193 2.43 20.73 -10.78
CA GLU A 193 2.83 19.65 -11.68
C GLU A 193 3.92 18.76 -11.07
N LYS A 194 4.82 19.35 -10.27
CA LYS A 194 5.82 18.58 -9.53
C LYS A 194 5.18 17.76 -8.40
N GLU A 195 4.21 18.34 -7.69
CA GLU A 195 3.46 17.62 -6.66
C GLU A 195 2.67 16.45 -7.26
N LYS A 196 2.05 16.66 -8.42
CA LYS A 196 1.33 15.59 -9.14
C LYS A 196 2.25 14.43 -9.53
N GLU A 197 3.47 14.72 -9.99
CA GLU A 197 4.46 13.69 -10.31
C GLU A 197 4.96 12.99 -9.04
N TYR A 198 5.21 13.75 -7.97
CA TYR A 198 5.55 13.20 -6.67
C TYR A 198 4.47 12.26 -6.14
N GLN A 199 3.19 12.67 -6.15
CA GLN A 199 2.08 11.83 -5.69
C GLN A 199 1.89 10.60 -6.58
N ARG A 200 2.09 10.71 -7.90
CA ARG A 200 2.07 9.55 -8.81
C ARG A 200 3.15 8.53 -8.45
N SER A 201 4.37 9.01 -8.21
CA SER A 201 5.48 8.16 -7.80
C SER A 201 5.24 7.56 -6.41
N TYR A 202 4.71 8.37 -5.49
CA TYR A 202 4.36 7.93 -4.14
C TYR A 202 3.32 6.78 -4.14
N ILE A 203 2.23 6.94 -4.89
CA ILE A 203 1.18 5.92 -5.04
C ILE A 203 1.76 4.63 -5.62
N ASN A 204 2.57 4.75 -6.68
CA ASN A 204 3.11 3.59 -7.37
C ASN A 204 4.22 2.87 -6.58
N TYR A 205 4.95 3.58 -5.74
CA TYR A 205 6.09 3.03 -5.01
C TYR A 205 5.70 2.69 -3.55
N MET A 206 5.26 3.68 -2.76
CA MET A 206 5.03 3.46 -1.33
C MET A 206 3.90 2.48 -1.07
N TYR A 207 2.74 2.69 -1.67
CA TYR A 207 1.60 1.78 -1.43
C TYR A 207 1.80 0.40 -2.07
N ARG A 208 2.52 0.33 -3.19
CA ARG A 208 2.74 -0.95 -3.86
C ARG A 208 3.82 -1.78 -3.17
N LEU A 209 4.91 -1.15 -2.70
CA LEU A 209 6.04 -1.87 -2.09
C LEU A 209 5.82 -2.14 -0.59
N TYR A 210 5.39 -1.11 0.15
CA TYR A 210 5.25 -1.21 1.60
C TYR A 210 3.82 -1.55 2.06
N GLY A 211 2.80 -1.33 1.23
CA GLY A 211 1.39 -1.51 1.61
C GLY A 211 0.87 -0.45 2.58
N TYR A 212 1.69 0.53 2.97
CA TYR A 212 1.31 1.64 3.85
C TYR A 212 2.02 2.94 3.45
N GLY A 213 1.61 4.05 4.06
CA GLY A 213 2.12 5.40 3.78
C GLY A 213 1.19 6.46 4.36
N MET A 214 1.29 7.68 3.84
CA MET A 214 0.40 8.79 4.21
C MET A 214 -0.92 8.70 3.43
N TRP A 215 -2.02 8.55 4.14
CA TRP A 215 -3.38 8.44 3.62
C TRP A 215 -4.15 9.73 3.78
N VAL A 216 -5.26 9.88 3.07
CA VAL A 216 -6.19 10.99 3.20
C VAL A 216 -7.32 10.65 4.18
N VAL A 217 -7.80 11.67 4.88
CA VAL A 217 -8.93 11.58 5.80
C VAL A 217 -10.14 12.25 5.16
N ILE A 218 -11.16 11.47 4.85
CA ILE A 218 -12.41 11.94 4.26
C ILE A 218 -13.50 11.98 5.33
N GLU A 219 -14.14 13.14 5.52
CA GLU A 219 -15.30 13.23 6.40
C GLU A 219 -16.53 12.62 5.74
N LYS A 220 -17.17 11.64 6.40
CA LYS A 220 -18.33 10.93 5.84
C LYS A 220 -19.54 11.81 5.56
N ALA A 221 -19.76 12.82 6.42
CA ALA A 221 -20.93 13.67 6.31
C ALA A 221 -20.92 14.57 5.07
N THR A 222 -19.74 14.99 4.62
CA THR A 222 -19.58 15.96 3.53
C THR A 222 -18.85 15.40 2.32
N GLY A 223 -18.16 14.26 2.46
CA GLY A 223 -17.27 13.70 1.45
C GLY A 223 -15.96 14.51 1.27
N LYS A 224 -15.68 15.49 2.13
CA LYS A 224 -14.51 16.35 1.98
C LYS A 224 -13.25 15.71 2.53
N LEU A 225 -12.12 15.99 1.87
CA LEU A 225 -10.80 15.73 2.40
C LEU A 225 -10.52 16.76 3.51
N ILE A 226 -10.37 16.28 4.75
CA ILE A 226 -10.19 17.12 5.95
C ILE A 226 -8.83 16.94 6.61
N GLY A 227 -7.97 16.10 6.08
CA GLY A 227 -6.66 15.88 6.65
C GLY A 227 -5.90 14.73 6.02
N ARG A 228 -4.75 14.45 6.61
CA ARG A 228 -3.93 13.26 6.30
C ARG A 228 -3.54 12.58 7.61
N VAL A 229 -3.40 11.28 7.54
CA VAL A 229 -2.85 10.45 8.62
C VAL A 229 -2.17 9.24 7.99
N GLY A 230 -1.08 8.77 8.55
CA GLY A 230 -0.42 7.61 7.97
C GLY A 230 0.81 7.18 8.73
N ILE A 231 1.48 6.18 8.18
CA ILE A 231 2.70 5.60 8.75
C ILE A 231 3.75 5.59 7.65
N GLU A 232 4.94 6.07 7.97
CA GLU A 232 6.09 6.05 7.06
C GLU A 232 7.32 5.61 7.85
N ASN A 233 8.25 4.93 7.19
CA ASN A 233 9.56 4.68 7.78
C ASN A 233 10.38 5.96 7.72
N ARG A 234 10.99 6.33 8.84
CA ARG A 234 11.86 7.50 8.93
C ARG A 234 13.28 7.10 9.28
N GLU A 235 14.21 7.49 8.44
CA GLU A 235 15.65 7.31 8.71
C GLU A 235 16.05 7.96 10.04
N ALA A 236 15.54 9.15 10.34
CA ALA A 236 15.72 9.85 11.60
C ALA A 236 15.22 9.08 12.85
N CYS A 237 14.47 8.00 12.65
CA CYS A 237 14.01 7.08 13.69
C CYS A 237 14.64 5.69 13.53
N ASP A 238 15.84 5.58 13.00
CA ASP A 238 16.53 4.31 12.74
C ASP A 238 15.73 3.37 11.80
N GLY A 239 15.01 3.93 10.85
CA GLY A 239 14.10 3.20 9.96
C GLY A 239 12.80 2.74 10.62
N GLU A 240 12.57 3.07 11.89
CA GLU A 240 11.33 2.71 12.59
C GLU A 240 10.12 3.51 12.09
N PRO A 241 8.91 2.90 12.15
CA PRO A 241 7.69 3.54 11.68
C PRO A 241 7.33 4.79 12.50
N GLU A 242 6.95 5.85 11.79
CA GLU A 242 6.47 7.11 12.32
C GLU A 242 4.99 7.31 11.97
N LEU A 243 4.18 7.64 12.97
CA LEU A 243 2.82 8.12 12.77
C LEU A 243 2.84 9.62 12.44
N GLY A 244 2.49 9.97 11.21
CA GLY A 244 2.26 11.35 10.76
C GLY A 244 0.78 11.70 10.71
N TYR A 245 0.42 12.95 11.01
CA TYR A 245 -0.98 13.43 10.91
C TYR A 245 -1.08 14.94 10.75
N MET A 246 -2.13 15.35 10.06
CA MET A 246 -2.60 16.72 9.99
C MET A 246 -4.13 16.75 9.79
N ILE A 247 -4.80 17.73 10.38
CA ILE A 247 -6.25 17.95 10.21
C ILE A 247 -6.47 19.44 9.94
N ASP A 248 -7.32 19.73 8.96
CA ASP A 248 -7.77 21.07 8.60
C ASP A 248 -8.17 21.88 9.84
N VAL A 249 -7.71 23.12 9.92
CA VAL A 249 -7.93 24.01 11.08
C VAL A 249 -9.40 24.10 11.45
N SER A 250 -10.31 24.12 10.46
CA SER A 250 -11.75 24.18 10.69
C SER A 250 -12.32 22.92 11.36
N TYR A 251 -11.58 21.80 11.33
CA TYR A 251 -11.93 20.51 11.94
C TYR A 251 -11.15 20.21 13.22
N GLN A 252 -10.15 21.03 13.55
CA GLN A 252 -9.35 20.85 14.76
C GLN A 252 -10.19 21.03 16.03
N ARG A 253 -9.69 20.49 17.16
CA ARG A 253 -10.33 20.53 18.49
C ARG A 253 -11.73 19.91 18.57
N LYS A 254 -12.16 19.19 17.53
CA LYS A 254 -13.44 18.47 17.46
C LYS A 254 -13.27 16.95 17.62
N GLY A 255 -12.04 16.48 17.91
CA GLY A 255 -11.73 15.08 18.17
C GLY A 255 -11.37 14.25 16.93
N TYR A 256 -11.43 14.81 15.71
CA TYR A 256 -11.12 14.08 14.48
C TYR A 256 -9.72 13.48 14.46
N ALA A 257 -8.67 14.26 14.80
CA ALA A 257 -7.30 13.76 14.86
C ALA A 257 -7.17 12.57 15.82
N THR A 258 -7.75 12.66 17.02
CA THR A 258 -7.72 11.56 18.00
C THR A 258 -8.38 10.30 17.42
N GLU A 259 -9.54 10.45 16.79
CA GLU A 259 -10.33 9.34 16.24
C GLU A 259 -9.57 8.60 15.13
N VAL A 260 -9.04 9.34 14.15
CA VAL A 260 -8.34 8.70 13.03
C VAL A 260 -6.96 8.15 13.42
N CYS A 261 -6.22 8.84 14.30
CA CYS A 261 -4.94 8.33 14.78
C CYS A 261 -5.10 7.05 15.61
N LEU A 262 -6.09 6.96 16.49
CA LEU A 262 -6.37 5.71 17.24
C LEU A 262 -6.71 4.55 16.29
N ALA A 263 -7.50 4.80 15.25
CA ALA A 263 -7.85 3.78 14.27
C ALA A 263 -6.62 3.32 13.46
N VAL A 264 -5.75 4.26 13.06
CA VAL A 264 -4.50 3.95 12.33
C VAL A 264 -3.49 3.23 13.23
N ILE A 265 -3.36 3.60 14.51
CA ILE A 265 -2.55 2.85 15.48
C ILE A 265 -3.07 1.42 15.60
N GLY A 266 -4.39 1.22 15.70
CA GLY A 266 -4.99 -0.11 15.70
C GLY A 266 -4.70 -0.91 14.43
N TYR A 267 -4.70 -0.27 13.26
CA TYR A 267 -4.31 -0.88 11.99
C TYR A 267 -2.82 -1.28 12.00
N ALA A 268 -1.96 -0.40 12.50
CA ALA A 268 -0.53 -0.68 12.65
C ALA A 268 -0.24 -1.93 13.48
N TRP A 269 -0.96 -2.08 14.60
CA TRP A 269 -0.80 -3.23 15.49
C TRP A 269 -1.36 -4.54 14.93
N ASN A 270 -2.48 -4.49 14.24
CA ASN A 270 -3.23 -5.69 13.89
C ASN A 270 -3.00 -6.17 12.44
N PHE A 271 -2.60 -5.28 11.53
CA PHE A 271 -2.41 -5.61 10.12
C PHE A 271 -0.97 -5.41 9.64
N LEU A 272 -0.26 -4.38 10.15
CA LEU A 272 1.14 -4.17 9.80
C LEU A 272 2.10 -4.82 10.80
N GLU A 273 1.55 -5.37 11.89
CA GLU A 273 2.28 -6.10 12.94
C GLU A 273 3.43 -5.31 13.58
N PHE A 274 3.35 -3.99 13.54
CA PHE A 274 4.34 -3.16 14.23
C PHE A 274 4.20 -3.26 15.74
N ASP A 275 5.33 -3.30 16.44
CA ASP A 275 5.38 -3.33 17.91
C ASP A 275 5.60 -1.93 18.50
N LYS A 276 6.03 -0.99 17.66
CA LYS A 276 6.37 0.36 18.09
C LYS A 276 6.05 1.37 16.99
N LEU A 277 5.61 2.56 17.40
CA LEU A 277 5.46 3.73 16.53
C LEU A 277 6.15 4.93 17.16
N ASN A 278 6.73 5.77 16.32
CA ASN A 278 7.27 7.06 16.70
C ASN A 278 6.35 8.19 16.23
N CYS A 279 6.54 9.36 16.80
CA CYS A 279 5.97 10.63 16.34
C CYS A 279 7.08 11.68 16.45
N LEU A 280 7.44 12.35 15.37
CA LEU A 280 8.38 13.46 15.35
C LEU A 280 7.60 14.77 15.31
N ILE A 281 7.72 15.57 16.36
CA ILE A 281 6.96 16.80 16.53
C ILE A 281 7.93 17.97 16.65
N GLN A 282 7.80 18.95 15.75
CA GLN A 282 8.63 20.15 15.84
C GLN A 282 8.37 20.88 17.16
N LYS A 283 9.46 21.25 17.82
CA LYS A 283 9.41 21.99 19.10
C LYS A 283 8.58 23.27 18.95
N GLY A 284 7.59 23.42 19.81
CA GLY A 284 6.64 24.53 19.76
C GLY A 284 5.27 24.15 19.25
N ASN A 285 5.11 23.03 18.54
CA ASN A 285 3.81 22.51 18.11
C ASN A 285 3.06 21.84 19.27
N LYS A 286 2.51 22.70 20.15
CA LYS A 286 1.81 22.24 21.36
C LYS A 286 0.58 21.40 21.06
N ALA A 287 -0.10 21.65 19.95
CA ALA A 287 -1.28 20.90 19.57
C ALA A 287 -0.94 19.43 19.30
N SER A 288 0.14 19.19 18.53
CA SER A 288 0.62 17.83 18.25
C SER A 288 1.23 17.16 19.48
N GLU A 289 2.00 17.91 20.32
CA GLU A 289 2.52 17.38 21.59
C GLU A 289 1.36 16.84 22.48
N CYS A 290 0.33 17.65 22.71
CA CYS A 290 -0.84 17.23 23.50
C CYS A 290 -1.61 16.05 22.88
N LEU A 291 -1.69 15.99 21.54
CA LEU A 291 -2.35 14.87 20.88
C LEU A 291 -1.53 13.58 21.03
N ALA A 292 -0.23 13.63 20.82
CA ALA A 292 0.65 12.47 21.00
C ALA A 292 0.57 11.91 22.43
N GLU A 293 0.63 12.77 23.46
CA GLU A 293 0.46 12.37 24.84
C GLU A 293 -0.92 11.73 25.10
N LYS A 294 -1.99 12.32 24.54
CA LYS A 294 -3.35 11.78 24.65
C LYS A 294 -3.51 10.41 24.00
N LEU A 295 -2.77 10.16 22.90
CA LEU A 295 -2.73 8.87 22.22
C LEU A 295 -1.87 7.81 22.95
N GLY A 296 -1.16 8.21 24.02
CA GLY A 296 -0.32 7.32 24.83
C GLY A 296 1.15 7.33 24.43
N PHE A 297 1.57 8.19 23.52
CA PHE A 297 2.98 8.35 23.21
C PHE A 297 3.71 9.02 24.38
N MET A 298 4.93 8.54 24.65
CA MET A 298 5.79 9.08 25.68
C MET A 298 6.98 9.80 25.06
N PHE A 299 7.30 10.99 25.57
CA PHE A 299 8.49 11.74 25.16
C PHE A 299 9.75 10.91 25.39
N ARG A 300 10.68 10.92 24.43
CA ARG A 300 11.97 10.24 24.50
C ARG A 300 13.14 11.21 24.52
N GLU A 301 13.24 12.05 23.50
CA GLU A 301 14.40 12.91 23.31
C GLU A 301 14.07 14.13 22.44
N GLU A 302 14.94 15.15 22.49
CA GLU A 302 15.02 16.20 21.47
C GLU A 302 16.15 15.84 20.51
N MET A 303 15.93 16.07 19.21
CA MET A 303 16.90 15.79 18.15
C MET A 303 16.87 16.92 17.12
N ASP A 304 17.99 17.12 16.42
CA ASP A 304 18.02 18.00 15.26
C ASP A 304 17.69 17.18 13.99
N LEU A 305 16.78 17.69 13.19
CA LEU A 305 16.45 17.14 11.89
C LEU A 305 16.43 18.30 10.90
N ASP A 306 17.40 18.36 10.01
CA ASP A 306 17.57 19.40 9.00
C ASP A 306 17.54 20.83 9.57
N GLY A 307 18.17 21.03 10.75
CA GLY A 307 18.20 22.32 11.44
C GLY A 307 16.91 22.67 12.19
N LYS A 308 15.94 21.76 12.23
CA LYS A 308 14.72 21.89 13.03
C LYS A 308 14.85 21.07 14.32
N CYS A 309 14.61 21.70 15.49
CA CYS A 309 14.56 20.96 16.74
C CYS A 309 13.25 20.17 16.82
N MET A 310 13.37 18.85 16.76
CA MET A 310 12.26 17.91 16.82
C MET A 310 12.22 17.22 18.19
N LYS A 311 11.03 16.83 18.62
CA LYS A 311 10.79 15.98 19.78
C LYS A 311 10.30 14.63 19.31
N ARG A 312 11.01 13.57 19.70
CA ARG A 312 10.60 12.18 19.44
C ARG A 312 9.73 11.69 20.59
N TYR A 313 8.56 11.23 20.24
CA TYR A 313 7.63 10.51 21.11
C TYR A 313 7.49 9.09 20.60
N THR A 314 7.26 8.14 21.49
CA THR A 314 7.17 6.71 21.14
C THR A 314 6.04 6.04 21.90
N ILE A 315 5.30 5.18 21.21
CA ILE A 315 4.35 4.25 21.81
C ILE A 315 4.73 2.82 21.42
N SER A 316 4.58 1.88 22.34
CA SER A 316 4.75 0.45 22.08
C SER A 316 3.44 -0.28 22.23
N ARG A 317 3.25 -1.35 21.47
CA ARG A 317 2.11 -2.25 21.60
C ARG A 317 2.11 -2.86 23.00
N SER A 318 0.98 -2.80 23.70
CA SER A 318 0.89 -3.36 25.07
C SER A 318 1.04 -4.89 25.00
N GLY A 319 2.09 -5.43 25.61
CA GLY A 319 2.36 -6.88 25.64
C GLY A 319 3.49 -7.36 24.73
N ALA A 320 4.21 -6.43 24.06
CA ALA A 320 5.48 -6.74 23.39
C ALA A 320 6.65 -6.61 24.34
#